data_50ea4fb9fa26e20a77e047e975319254
#
_entry.id   50ea4fb9fa26e20a77e047e975319254
#
_cell.length_a   1.000
_cell.length_b   1.000
_cell.length_c   1.000
_cell.angle_alpha   90.00
_cell.angle_beta   90.00
_cell.angle_gamma   90.00
#
_symmetry.space_group_name_H-M   'P 1'
#
loop_
_entity.id
_entity.type
_entity.pdbx_description
1 polymer ?
#
loop_
_entity_poly.entity_id
_entity_poly.type
_entity_poly.pdbx_seq_one_letter_code
_entity_poly.pdbx_strand_id
1 'polypeptide(L)'
;PEYSARLSRRGVTVKSLYKEYHKTRPNGYKHASFGNYLMRYRMVTHVVGHIEHYADDQIYIDFASDKFEVIDNENGECRSVEMFVSILPCSHYTYCEAVWSQSKQDLIKACENALHFYGGIPMAIVPDNLKAAVARSNHNGPVINEEFAAFSEHYGCTVYPARVRHPK
;
A
#
# COMPACT_ATOMS: atom_id res chain seq x y z
N PRO A 1 -1.14 16.51 23.89
CA PRO A 1 -2.26 16.04 23.03
C PRO A 1 -2.48 16.93 21.82
N GLU A 2 -2.67 18.23 21.99
CA GLU A 2 -3.04 19.18 20.93
C GLU A 2 -2.04 19.23 19.76
N TYR A 3 -0.75 19.43 20.05
CA TYR A 3 0.29 19.48 19.02
C TYR A 3 0.46 18.14 18.26
N SER A 4 0.22 17.01 18.93
CA SER A 4 0.28 15.69 18.32
C SER A 4 -0.83 15.50 17.27
N ALA A 5 -2.05 15.89 17.59
CA ALA A 5 -3.19 15.82 16.66
C ALA A 5 -3.00 16.74 15.44
N ARG A 6 -2.37 17.91 15.63
CA ARG A 6 -2.10 18.86 14.55
C ARG A 6 -0.98 18.42 13.62
N LEU A 7 -0.02 17.65 14.11
CA LEU A 7 1.09 17.12 13.30
C LEU A 7 0.62 16.14 12.22
N SER A 8 -0.55 15.53 12.35
CA SER A 8 -1.16 14.64 11.35
C SER A 8 -1.80 15.40 10.17
N ARG A 9 -1.88 16.73 10.23
CA ARG A 9 -2.44 17.55 9.14
C ARG A 9 -1.38 17.83 8.08
N ARG A 10 -1.79 17.80 6.80
CA ARG A 10 -0.91 18.09 5.66
C ARG A 10 -0.28 19.48 5.79
N GLY A 11 1.04 19.57 5.61
CA GLY A 11 1.79 20.84 5.68
C GLY A 11 2.20 21.30 7.09
N VAL A 12 1.79 20.60 8.15
CA VAL A 12 2.21 20.90 9.53
C VAL A 12 3.50 20.14 9.85
N THR A 13 4.52 20.87 10.32
CA THR A 13 5.82 20.31 10.68
C THR A 13 6.12 20.54 12.18
N VAL A 14 7.02 19.74 12.74
CA VAL A 14 7.50 19.94 14.13
C VAL A 14 8.06 21.36 14.29
N LYS A 15 8.75 21.87 13.27
CA LYS A 15 9.33 23.24 13.26
C LYS A 15 8.24 24.32 13.31
N SER A 16 7.12 24.16 12.59
CA SER A 16 6.01 25.13 12.62
C SER A 16 5.30 25.12 13.98
N LEU A 17 5.06 23.93 14.53
CA LEU A 17 4.45 23.77 15.85
C LEU A 17 5.35 24.32 16.97
N TYR A 18 6.66 24.12 16.85
CA TYR A 18 7.62 24.69 17.81
C TYR A 18 7.62 26.22 17.78
N LYS A 19 7.53 26.86 16.60
CA LYS A 19 7.43 28.33 16.52
C LYS A 19 6.22 28.88 17.26
N GLU A 20 5.07 28.22 17.16
CA GLU A 20 3.87 28.61 17.92
C GLU A 20 4.03 28.39 19.42
N TYR A 21 4.54 27.22 19.82
CA TYR A 21 4.84 26.89 21.20
C TYR A 21 5.76 27.93 21.84
N HIS A 22 6.83 28.31 21.14
CA HIS A 22 7.84 29.25 21.66
C HIS A 22 7.30 30.68 21.80
N LYS A 23 6.35 31.09 20.93
CA LYS A 23 5.65 32.38 21.07
C LYS A 23 4.85 32.49 22.36
N THR A 24 4.20 31.41 22.75
CA THR A 24 3.35 31.38 23.98
C THR A 24 4.15 31.05 25.22
N ARG A 25 5.31 30.41 25.07
CA ARG A 25 6.17 29.95 26.18
C ARG A 25 7.65 30.18 25.86
N PRO A 26 8.15 31.42 25.93
CA PRO A 26 9.54 31.74 25.56
C PRO A 26 10.58 31.01 26.43
N ASN A 27 10.26 30.77 27.70
CA ASN A 27 11.12 30.07 28.69
C ASN A 27 10.84 28.55 28.73
N GLY A 28 10.08 28.01 27.78
CA GLY A 28 9.73 26.59 27.69
C GLY A 28 10.86 25.72 27.13
N TYR A 29 10.48 24.52 26.68
CA TYR A 29 11.43 23.59 26.06
C TYR A 29 12.09 24.18 24.83
N LYS A 30 13.37 23.87 24.61
CA LYS A 30 14.07 24.15 23.36
C LYS A 30 13.57 23.23 22.25
N HIS A 31 13.84 23.58 20.99
CA HIS A 31 13.33 22.85 19.82
C HIS A 31 13.58 21.34 19.87
N ALA A 32 14.79 20.90 20.21
CA ALA A 32 15.12 19.48 20.29
C ALA A 32 14.30 18.75 21.36
N SER A 33 14.21 19.32 22.57
CA SER A 33 13.43 18.74 23.66
C SER A 33 11.94 18.70 23.35
N PHE A 34 11.39 19.79 22.77
CA PHE A 34 10.00 19.83 22.31
C PHE A 34 9.71 18.72 21.28
N GLY A 35 10.58 18.55 20.28
CA GLY A 35 10.47 17.49 19.27
C GLY A 35 10.49 16.09 19.90
N ASN A 36 11.46 15.86 20.80
CA ASN A 36 11.59 14.57 21.49
C ASN A 36 10.36 14.23 22.35
N TYR A 37 9.84 15.19 23.12
CA TYR A 37 8.63 14.96 23.90
C TYR A 37 7.40 14.71 23.02
N LEU A 38 7.26 15.44 21.91
CA LEU A 38 6.17 15.27 20.97
C LEU A 38 6.21 13.87 20.32
N MET A 39 7.40 13.41 19.91
CA MET A 39 7.60 12.07 19.33
C MET A 39 7.35 10.97 20.37
N ARG A 40 7.89 11.09 21.59
CA ARG A 40 7.61 10.15 22.68
C ARG A 40 6.11 10.05 22.97
N TYR A 41 5.42 11.17 23.04
CA TYR A 41 3.97 11.18 23.23
C TYR A 41 3.25 10.43 22.10
N ARG A 42 3.66 10.64 20.85
CA ARG A 42 3.08 9.90 19.70
C ARG A 42 3.35 8.40 19.78
N MET A 43 4.55 7.98 20.12
CA MET A 43 4.87 6.55 20.28
C MET A 43 3.99 5.87 21.35
N VAL A 44 3.69 6.56 22.42
CA VAL A 44 2.84 6.02 23.51
C VAL A 44 1.35 6.08 23.16
N THR A 45 0.90 7.11 22.46
CA THR A 45 -0.54 7.33 22.18
C THR A 45 -1.00 6.77 20.83
N HIS A 46 -0.10 6.63 19.86
CA HIS A 46 -0.35 5.93 18.62
C HIS A 46 0.27 4.53 18.73
N VAL A 47 -0.45 3.64 19.36
CA VAL A 47 -0.14 2.21 19.29
C VAL A 47 -0.38 1.79 17.84
N VAL A 48 0.68 1.67 17.06
CA VAL A 48 0.63 0.99 15.78
C VAL A 48 0.51 -0.50 16.15
N GLY A 49 -0.70 -1.04 16.04
CA GLY A 49 -0.89 -2.48 16.16
C GLY A 49 -0.09 -3.16 15.05
N HIS A 50 0.93 -3.93 15.40
CA HIS A 50 1.51 -4.87 14.46
C HIS A 50 0.46 -5.94 14.20
N ILE A 51 -0.05 -5.99 12.98
CA ILE A 51 -0.84 -7.12 12.52
C ILE A 51 0.17 -8.22 12.25
N GLU A 52 0.10 -9.30 13.02
CA GLU A 52 0.89 -10.50 12.74
C GLU A 52 0.31 -11.14 11.46
N HIS A 53 1.16 -11.33 10.46
CA HIS A 53 0.81 -12.01 9.22
C HIS A 53 1.45 -13.41 9.23
N TYR A 54 0.65 -14.42 8.97
CA TYR A 54 1.13 -15.80 8.79
C TYR A 54 1.55 -16.02 7.32
N ALA A 55 2.38 -17.04 7.10
CA ALA A 55 3.02 -17.26 5.80
C ALA A 55 2.04 -17.54 4.65
N ASP A 56 0.90 -18.17 4.95
CA ASP A 56 -0.15 -18.58 4.03
C ASP A 56 -1.39 -17.66 4.02
N ASP A 57 -1.36 -16.58 4.83
CA ASP A 57 -2.55 -15.77 5.08
C ASP A 57 -2.88 -14.87 3.88
N GLN A 58 -1.97 -13.99 3.47
CA GLN A 58 -2.26 -12.93 2.53
C GLN A 58 -1.12 -12.63 1.57
N ILE A 59 -1.49 -12.19 0.36
CA ILE A 59 -0.62 -11.52 -0.59
C ILE A 59 -1.19 -10.14 -0.90
N TYR A 60 -0.39 -9.09 -0.80
CA TYR A 60 -0.75 -7.76 -1.29
C TYR A 60 -0.30 -7.60 -2.72
N ILE A 61 -1.16 -6.99 -3.55
CA ILE A 61 -0.89 -6.72 -4.96
C ILE A 61 -1.17 -5.26 -5.29
N ASP A 62 -0.31 -4.65 -6.10
CA ASP A 62 -0.44 -3.28 -6.57
C ASP A 62 0.31 -3.08 -7.89
N PHE A 63 0.09 -1.93 -8.54
CA PHE A 63 0.93 -1.43 -9.63
C PHE A 63 1.75 -0.24 -9.15
N ALA A 64 3.03 -0.19 -9.54
CA ALA A 64 3.86 0.97 -9.27
C ALA A 64 3.28 2.22 -9.92
N SER A 65 3.40 3.36 -9.23
CA SER A 65 2.86 4.64 -9.73
C SER A 65 3.59 5.16 -10.97
N ASP A 66 4.87 4.84 -11.09
CA ASP A 66 5.72 5.27 -12.20
C ASP A 66 5.69 4.22 -13.31
N LYS A 67 5.59 4.71 -14.56
CA LYS A 67 5.71 3.87 -15.74
C LYS A 67 7.17 3.67 -16.09
N PHE A 68 7.47 2.48 -16.58
CA PHE A 68 8.79 2.12 -17.07
C PHE A 68 8.77 2.03 -18.58
N GLU A 69 9.94 2.14 -19.20
CA GLU A 69 10.09 1.98 -20.64
C GLU A 69 10.98 0.78 -20.94
N VAL A 70 10.52 -0.05 -21.84
CA VAL A 70 11.29 -1.17 -22.41
C VAL A 70 11.70 -0.80 -23.82
N ILE A 71 12.98 -0.92 -24.09
CA ILE A 71 13.55 -0.66 -25.42
C ILE A 71 13.72 -2.01 -26.13
N ASP A 72 13.10 -2.13 -27.28
CA ASP A 72 13.32 -3.25 -28.17
C ASP A 72 14.72 -3.15 -28.80
N ASN A 73 15.57 -4.12 -28.52
CA ASN A 73 16.95 -4.11 -28.97
C ASN A 73 17.10 -4.32 -30.50
N GLU A 74 16.08 -4.81 -31.18
CA GLU A 74 16.13 -5.07 -32.64
C GLU A 74 15.80 -3.82 -33.46
N ASN A 75 14.79 -3.07 -33.04
CA ASN A 75 14.28 -1.91 -33.76
C ASN A 75 14.44 -0.57 -33.04
N GLY A 76 14.88 -0.58 -31.77
CA GLY A 76 15.05 0.63 -30.95
C GLY A 76 13.73 1.24 -30.50
N GLU A 77 12.59 0.56 -30.65
CA GLU A 77 11.29 1.08 -30.25
C GLU A 77 11.16 1.10 -28.72
N CYS A 78 10.79 2.26 -28.17
CA CYS A 78 10.49 2.41 -26.74
C CYS A 78 9.00 2.16 -26.50
N ARG A 79 8.70 1.24 -25.60
CA ARG A 79 7.32 0.93 -25.18
C ARG A 79 7.17 1.13 -23.68
N SER A 80 6.12 1.86 -23.30
CA SER A 80 5.78 2.03 -21.89
C SER A 80 5.17 0.76 -21.32
N VAL A 81 5.61 0.37 -20.13
CA VAL A 81 5.11 -0.79 -19.38
C VAL A 81 4.71 -0.38 -17.97
N GLU A 82 3.79 -1.13 -17.38
CA GLU A 82 3.40 -1.01 -15.98
C GLU A 82 4.15 -2.06 -15.16
N MET A 83 4.53 -1.71 -13.94
CA MET A 83 5.18 -2.66 -13.03
C MET A 83 4.16 -3.22 -12.05
N PHE A 84 3.81 -4.49 -12.22
CA PHE A 84 3.06 -5.23 -11.22
C PHE A 84 3.98 -5.61 -10.06
N VAL A 85 3.49 -5.46 -8.84
CA VAL A 85 4.19 -5.81 -7.62
C VAL A 85 3.28 -6.64 -6.72
N SER A 86 3.82 -7.71 -6.18
CA SER A 86 3.15 -8.47 -5.14
C SER A 86 4.10 -8.75 -3.97
N ILE A 87 3.57 -8.81 -2.74
CA ILE A 87 4.35 -9.01 -1.54
C ILE A 87 3.64 -9.93 -0.55
N LEU A 88 4.39 -10.86 0.05
CA LEU A 88 3.97 -11.61 1.22
C LEU A 88 4.27 -10.78 2.48
N PRO A 89 3.27 -10.27 3.20
CA PRO A 89 3.50 -9.35 4.32
C PRO A 89 4.24 -9.99 5.50
N CYS A 90 4.18 -11.30 5.66
CA CYS A 90 4.88 -12.03 6.73
C CYS A 90 6.41 -12.02 6.58
N SER A 91 6.92 -12.09 5.35
CA SER A 91 8.36 -12.22 5.04
C SER A 91 8.91 -11.03 4.25
N HIS A 92 8.05 -10.16 3.73
CA HIS A 92 8.37 -9.13 2.74
C HIS A 92 8.97 -9.70 1.43
N TYR A 93 8.77 -11.01 1.18
CA TYR A 93 9.20 -11.62 -0.07
C TYR A 93 8.34 -11.07 -1.20
N THR A 94 8.99 -10.50 -2.19
CA THR A 94 8.34 -9.66 -3.21
C THR A 94 8.58 -10.23 -4.60
N TYR A 95 7.53 -10.24 -5.42
CA TYR A 95 7.57 -10.51 -6.84
C TYR A 95 7.23 -9.25 -7.62
N CYS A 96 7.96 -9.00 -8.70
CA CYS A 96 7.71 -7.88 -9.61
C CYS A 96 7.74 -8.39 -11.05
N GLU A 97 6.83 -7.88 -11.89
CA GLU A 97 6.73 -8.20 -13.30
C GLU A 97 6.33 -6.97 -14.10
N ALA A 98 6.99 -6.77 -15.25
CA ALA A 98 6.58 -5.77 -16.22
C ALA A 98 5.44 -6.30 -17.08
N VAL A 99 4.33 -5.58 -17.13
CA VAL A 99 3.15 -5.91 -17.94
C VAL A 99 2.81 -4.76 -18.88
N TRP A 100 2.09 -5.04 -19.96
CA TRP A 100 1.80 -4.02 -20.95
C TRP A 100 0.78 -2.98 -20.50
N SER A 101 -0.13 -3.35 -19.61
CA SER A 101 -1.18 -2.46 -19.14
C SER A 101 -1.70 -2.88 -17.75
N GLN A 102 -2.50 -2.00 -17.14
CA GLN A 102 -3.28 -2.34 -15.94
C GLN A 102 -4.64 -2.96 -16.30
N SER A 103 -4.72 -3.69 -17.43
CA SER A 103 -5.93 -4.41 -17.81
C SER A 103 -6.22 -5.56 -16.86
N LYS A 104 -7.47 -6.05 -16.89
CA LYS A 104 -7.85 -7.22 -16.07
C LYS A 104 -7.06 -8.47 -16.46
N GLN A 105 -6.85 -8.68 -17.79
CA GLN A 105 -6.11 -9.83 -18.30
C GLN A 105 -4.65 -9.79 -17.84
N ASP A 106 -4.00 -8.62 -17.94
CA ASP A 106 -2.62 -8.45 -17.49
C ASP A 106 -2.50 -8.65 -15.98
N LEU A 107 -3.47 -8.12 -15.19
CA LEU A 107 -3.51 -8.32 -13.75
C LEU A 107 -3.66 -9.81 -13.38
N ILE A 108 -4.61 -10.52 -13.99
CA ILE A 108 -4.86 -11.94 -13.74
C ILE A 108 -3.60 -12.75 -14.08
N LYS A 109 -2.99 -12.47 -15.24
CA LYS A 109 -1.77 -13.18 -15.66
C LYS A 109 -0.59 -12.92 -14.72
N ALA A 110 -0.39 -11.68 -14.29
CA ALA A 110 0.65 -11.32 -13.33
C ALA A 110 0.41 -11.97 -11.95
N CYS A 111 -0.84 -12.04 -11.49
CA CYS A 111 -1.20 -12.76 -10.27
C CYS A 111 -0.89 -14.27 -10.40
N GLU A 112 -1.24 -14.90 -11.52
CA GLU A 112 -0.93 -16.29 -11.78
C GLU A 112 0.58 -16.55 -11.72
N ASN A 113 1.37 -15.71 -12.41
CA ASN A 113 2.84 -15.80 -12.38
C ASN A 113 3.40 -15.61 -10.96
N ALA A 114 2.83 -14.70 -10.19
CA ALA A 114 3.22 -14.49 -8.79
C ALA A 114 2.93 -15.73 -7.92
N LEU A 115 1.76 -16.37 -8.05
CA LEU A 115 1.43 -17.61 -7.33
C LEU A 115 2.41 -18.73 -7.68
N HIS A 116 2.77 -18.87 -8.96
CA HIS A 116 3.79 -19.83 -9.39
C HIS A 116 5.18 -19.51 -8.81
N PHE A 117 5.56 -18.23 -8.79
CA PHE A 117 6.83 -17.79 -8.19
C PHE A 117 6.91 -18.09 -6.69
N TYR A 118 5.83 -17.87 -5.95
CA TYR A 118 5.78 -18.20 -4.51
C TYR A 118 5.67 -19.70 -4.24
N GLY A 119 5.28 -20.50 -5.22
CA GLY A 119 5.11 -21.94 -5.08
C GLY A 119 3.92 -22.33 -4.20
N GLY A 120 2.93 -21.43 -4.04
CA GLY A 120 1.77 -21.67 -3.20
C GLY A 120 0.67 -20.65 -3.42
N ILE A 121 -0.50 -20.95 -2.86
CA ILE A 121 -1.70 -20.11 -2.97
C ILE A 121 -2.03 -19.57 -1.57
N PRO A 122 -2.06 -18.25 -1.37
CA PRO A 122 -2.43 -17.65 -0.09
C PRO A 122 -3.94 -17.80 0.14
N MET A 123 -4.38 -17.69 1.39
CA MET A 123 -5.82 -17.69 1.72
C MET A 123 -6.53 -16.47 1.13
N ALA A 124 -5.84 -15.33 1.03
CA ALA A 124 -6.42 -14.11 0.49
C ALA A 124 -5.45 -13.31 -0.42
N ILE A 125 -6.02 -12.71 -1.47
CA ILE A 125 -5.38 -11.69 -2.31
C ILE A 125 -5.95 -10.35 -1.93
N VAL A 126 -5.09 -9.40 -1.57
CA VAL A 126 -5.45 -8.05 -1.12
C VAL A 126 -5.00 -7.01 -2.14
N PRO A 127 -5.88 -6.63 -3.09
CA PRO A 127 -5.57 -5.54 -4.03
C PRO A 127 -5.64 -4.19 -3.31
N ASP A 128 -4.58 -3.36 -3.48
CA ASP A 128 -4.60 -1.97 -2.99
C ASP A 128 -5.19 -1.04 -4.05
N ASN A 129 -6.51 -0.79 -3.92
CA ASN A 129 -7.26 0.18 -4.74
C ASN A 129 -7.19 -0.04 -6.27
N LEU A 130 -6.97 -1.28 -6.72
CA LEU A 130 -6.85 -1.62 -8.13
C LEU A 130 -8.22 -1.63 -8.82
N LYS A 131 -8.42 -0.73 -9.80
CA LYS A 131 -9.64 -0.68 -10.61
C LYS A 131 -9.89 -1.95 -11.45
N ALA A 132 -8.82 -2.67 -11.81
CA ALA A 132 -8.93 -3.92 -12.53
C ALA A 132 -9.49 -5.06 -11.67
N ALA A 133 -9.19 -5.05 -10.35
CA ALA A 133 -9.71 -6.03 -9.40
C ALA A 133 -11.09 -5.66 -8.85
N VAL A 134 -11.40 -4.36 -8.71
CA VAL A 134 -12.61 -3.83 -8.08
C VAL A 134 -13.44 -3.04 -9.10
N ALA A 135 -14.60 -3.55 -9.48
CA ALA A 135 -15.44 -2.93 -10.51
C ALA A 135 -16.12 -1.63 -10.04
N ARG A 136 -16.59 -1.56 -8.80
CA ARG A 136 -17.25 -0.40 -8.18
C ARG A 136 -17.13 -0.46 -6.66
N SER A 137 -17.14 0.71 -6.02
CA SER A 137 -17.34 0.81 -4.56
C SER A 137 -18.75 1.30 -4.30
N ASN A 138 -19.61 0.45 -3.73
CA ASN A 138 -20.97 0.79 -3.31
C ASN A 138 -21.02 1.00 -1.79
N HIS A 139 -22.15 1.55 -1.29
CA HIS A 139 -22.40 1.69 0.15
C HIS A 139 -22.27 0.35 0.94
N ASN A 140 -22.44 -0.78 0.26
CA ASN A 140 -22.34 -2.13 0.83
C ASN A 140 -20.93 -2.75 0.73
N GLY A 141 -19.94 -2.01 0.20
CA GLY A 141 -18.57 -2.48 0.04
C GLY A 141 -18.08 -2.51 -1.41
N PRO A 142 -16.82 -2.88 -1.63
CA PRO A 142 -16.23 -3.02 -2.96
C PRO A 142 -16.84 -4.24 -3.68
N VAL A 143 -17.21 -4.05 -4.95
CA VAL A 143 -17.66 -5.14 -5.83
C VAL A 143 -16.44 -5.63 -6.62
N ILE A 144 -16.08 -6.89 -6.42
CA ILE A 144 -14.97 -7.53 -7.15
C ILE A 144 -15.37 -7.69 -8.62
N ASN A 145 -14.41 -7.52 -9.51
CA ASN A 145 -14.60 -7.81 -10.93
C ASN A 145 -14.87 -9.31 -11.13
N GLU A 146 -15.84 -9.65 -11.99
CA GLU A 146 -16.29 -11.04 -12.20
C GLU A 146 -15.14 -11.96 -12.66
N GLU A 147 -14.29 -11.51 -13.60
CA GLU A 147 -13.15 -12.29 -14.08
C GLU A 147 -12.11 -12.53 -12.97
N PHE A 148 -11.86 -11.52 -12.13
CA PHE A 148 -10.95 -11.64 -11.00
C PHE A 148 -11.54 -12.50 -9.87
N ALA A 149 -12.86 -12.46 -9.68
CA ALA A 149 -13.58 -13.36 -8.77
C ALA A 149 -13.48 -14.82 -9.25
N ALA A 150 -13.72 -15.08 -10.54
CA ALA A 150 -13.56 -16.42 -11.12
C ALA A 150 -12.12 -16.94 -11.01
N PHE A 151 -11.11 -16.08 -11.20
CA PHE A 151 -9.72 -16.41 -10.97
C PHE A 151 -9.47 -16.83 -9.51
N SER A 152 -9.96 -16.06 -8.55
CA SER A 152 -9.78 -16.37 -7.13
C SER A 152 -10.49 -17.66 -6.72
N GLU A 153 -11.68 -17.92 -7.26
CA GLU A 153 -12.43 -19.16 -7.05
C GLU A 153 -11.69 -20.37 -7.62
N HIS A 154 -11.13 -20.23 -8.84
CA HIS A 154 -10.32 -21.29 -9.47
C HIS A 154 -9.12 -21.72 -8.62
N TYR A 155 -8.43 -20.76 -8.00
CA TYR A 155 -7.30 -21.04 -7.11
C TYR A 155 -7.71 -21.31 -5.65
N GLY A 156 -8.99 -21.20 -5.30
CA GLY A 156 -9.47 -21.44 -3.94
C GLY A 156 -9.04 -20.38 -2.94
N CYS A 157 -8.75 -19.15 -3.38
CA CYS A 157 -8.39 -18.02 -2.52
C CYS A 157 -9.51 -16.97 -2.48
N THR A 158 -9.49 -16.09 -1.48
CA THR A 158 -10.46 -15.01 -1.32
C THR A 158 -9.86 -13.68 -1.78
N VAL A 159 -10.64 -12.84 -2.48
CA VAL A 159 -10.23 -11.46 -2.77
C VAL A 159 -10.73 -10.56 -1.65
N TYR A 160 -9.82 -9.88 -0.96
CA TYR A 160 -10.13 -8.98 0.16
C TYR A 160 -9.59 -7.58 -0.11
N PRO A 161 -10.33 -6.70 -0.81
CA PRO A 161 -9.85 -5.37 -1.16
C PRO A 161 -9.48 -4.54 0.07
N ALA A 162 -8.37 -3.83 0.02
CA ALA A 162 -7.98 -2.91 1.07
C ALA A 162 -9.06 -1.83 1.26
N ARG A 163 -9.32 -1.46 2.53
CA ARG A 163 -10.33 -0.44 2.84
C ARG A 163 -9.88 0.91 2.31
N VAL A 164 -10.71 1.51 1.45
CA VAL A 164 -10.51 2.87 0.94
C VAL A 164 -10.47 3.84 2.12
N ARG A 165 -9.41 4.69 2.20
CA ARG A 165 -9.21 5.77 3.18
C ARG A 165 -8.73 5.39 4.59
N HIS A 166 -8.19 4.23 4.82
CA HIS A 166 -7.39 3.96 6.01
C HIS A 166 -5.98 3.54 5.61
N PRO A 167 -5.11 4.50 5.24
CA PRO A 167 -3.69 4.18 5.09
C PRO A 167 -3.18 3.74 6.47
N LYS A 168 -2.52 2.59 6.49
CA LYS A 168 -1.87 2.03 7.69
C LYS A 168 -0.68 2.89 8.10
#